data_968db1fdb748102088eb4f4a2195a066
#
_entry.id   968db1fdb748102088eb4f4a2195a066
#
_cell.length_a   1.000
_cell.length_b   1.000
_cell.length_c   1.000
_cell.angle_alpha   90.00
_cell.angle_beta   90.00
_cell.angle_gamma   90.00
#
_symmetry.space_group_name_H-M   'P 1'
#
loop_
_entity.id
_entity.type
_entity.pdbx_description
1 polymer ?
#
loop_
_entity_poly.entity_id
_entity_poly.type
_entity_poly.pdbx_seq_one_letter_code
_entity_poly.pdbx_strand_id
1 'polypeptide(L)'
;MTGELRFTILGCGSSGGVPRLGGLWGACDPANPKNRRRRCSMLVERETENGITRVLIDTSPDMRMQLLDAGIGTLDAVVYTHAHADHVHGIDDLRMVVFNMRQRLPVWVDATTKEDLIQRFGYAFVQPEGSPYPPILDMHDIDGDITVQGAGGAVTLHPFEVSHGAIDALGFRIADL
;
A
#
# COMPACT_ATOMS: atom_id res chain seq x y z
N MET A 1 -24.57 4.05 12.18
CA MET A 1 -23.58 3.89 13.28
C MET A 1 -22.22 4.28 12.73
N THR A 2 -21.44 5.07 13.47
CA THR A 2 -20.09 5.46 13.09
C THR A 2 -19.20 4.24 13.23
N GLY A 3 -18.65 3.74 12.10
CA GLY A 3 -17.71 2.60 12.11
C GLY A 3 -16.39 2.97 12.78
N GLU A 4 -15.74 2.00 13.42
CA GLU A 4 -14.41 2.16 13.99
C GLU A 4 -13.35 2.24 12.87
N LEU A 5 -12.46 3.23 12.94
CA LEU A 5 -11.27 3.31 12.10
C LEU A 5 -10.08 2.74 12.86
N ARG A 6 -9.37 1.81 12.22
CA ARG A 6 -8.15 1.20 12.73
C ARG A 6 -6.99 1.46 11.78
N PHE A 7 -5.86 1.89 12.34
CA PHE A 7 -4.62 2.13 11.62
C PHE A 7 -3.58 1.13 12.10
N THR A 8 -3.12 0.27 11.20
CA THR A 8 -2.10 -0.74 11.51
C THR A 8 -0.81 -0.40 10.76
N ILE A 9 0.24 -0.05 11.50
CA ILE A 9 1.58 0.14 10.93
C ILE A 9 2.16 -1.24 10.62
N LEU A 10 2.20 -1.62 9.35
CA LEU A 10 2.73 -2.91 8.89
C LEU A 10 4.26 -2.91 8.84
N GLY A 11 4.86 -1.74 8.65
CA GLY A 11 6.28 -1.49 8.70
C GLY A 11 6.60 -0.01 8.82
N CYS A 12 7.65 0.32 9.55
CA CYS A 12 8.10 1.70 9.79
C CYS A 12 9.63 1.84 9.64
N GLY A 13 10.27 0.89 8.98
CA GLY A 13 11.69 0.97 8.64
C GLY A 13 11.91 1.86 7.41
N SER A 14 13.12 2.39 7.27
CA SER A 14 13.58 3.06 6.05
C SER A 14 13.73 2.05 4.90
N SER A 15 14.15 2.52 3.72
CA SER A 15 14.34 1.72 2.51
C SER A 15 15.18 0.43 2.70
N GLY A 16 16.11 0.42 3.65
CA GLY A 16 16.90 -0.78 3.99
C GLY A 16 16.30 -1.67 5.07
N GLY A 17 15.24 -1.24 5.74
CA GLY A 17 14.71 -1.90 6.94
C GLY A 17 15.66 -1.86 8.14
N VAL A 18 15.32 -2.58 9.22
CA VAL A 18 16.20 -2.80 10.38
C VAL A 18 16.18 -4.28 10.74
N PRO A 19 17.33 -5.00 10.75
CA PRO A 19 18.64 -4.56 10.28
C PRO A 19 18.67 -4.38 8.76
N ARG A 20 19.62 -3.61 8.25
CA ARG A 20 19.96 -3.60 6.83
C ARG A 20 20.66 -4.91 6.46
N LEU A 21 20.69 -5.23 5.15
CA LEU A 21 21.46 -6.36 4.65
C LEU A 21 22.89 -6.32 5.18
N GLY A 22 23.43 -7.51 5.53
CA GLY A 22 24.71 -7.63 6.23
C GLY A 22 24.61 -7.51 7.75
N GLY A 23 23.38 -7.45 8.31
CA GLY A 23 23.17 -7.42 9.75
C GLY A 23 23.49 -6.08 10.41
N LEU A 24 23.35 -4.98 9.67
CA LEU A 24 23.64 -3.63 10.17
C LEU A 24 22.44 -3.06 10.94
N TRP A 25 22.58 -2.97 12.25
CA TRP A 25 21.51 -2.52 13.16
C TRP A 25 21.53 -1.01 13.45
N GLY A 26 22.61 -0.31 13.07
CA GLY A 26 22.82 1.09 13.46
C GLY A 26 22.89 1.22 14.98
N ALA A 27 22.12 2.13 15.55
CA ALA A 27 22.01 2.35 16.99
C ALA A 27 21.00 1.41 17.69
N CYS A 28 20.35 0.49 16.96
CA CYS A 28 19.37 -0.43 17.54
C CYS A 28 20.04 -1.64 18.20
N ASP A 29 19.58 -2.02 19.37
CA ASP A 29 20.01 -3.24 20.06
C ASP A 29 19.56 -4.50 19.28
N PRO A 30 20.49 -5.33 18.77
CA PRO A 30 20.14 -6.54 18.03
C PRO A 30 19.50 -7.64 18.88
N ALA A 31 19.68 -7.60 20.20
CA ALA A 31 19.07 -8.56 21.13
C ALA A 31 17.58 -8.30 21.35
N ASN A 32 17.10 -7.09 21.06
CA ASN A 32 15.67 -6.76 21.18
C ASN A 32 14.94 -7.04 19.86
N PRO A 33 14.08 -8.09 19.79
CA PRO A 33 13.39 -8.47 18.56
C PRO A 33 12.42 -7.37 18.06
N LYS A 34 11.96 -6.46 18.93
CA LYS A 34 11.11 -5.33 18.57
C LYS A 34 11.84 -4.28 17.74
N ASN A 35 13.17 -4.31 17.68
CA ASN A 35 13.95 -3.42 16.84
C ASN A 35 13.96 -3.83 15.35
N ARG A 36 13.50 -5.04 15.02
CA ARG A 36 13.29 -5.40 13.62
C ARG A 36 12.14 -4.59 13.03
N ARG A 37 12.42 -3.88 11.94
CA ARG A 37 11.43 -3.06 11.23
C ARG A 37 11.45 -3.39 9.75
N ARG A 38 10.29 -3.78 9.23
CA ARG A 38 10.05 -3.90 7.80
C ARG A 38 9.93 -2.53 7.17
N ARG A 39 10.06 -2.47 5.85
CA ARG A 39 9.89 -1.24 5.06
C ARG A 39 8.48 -0.71 5.19
N CYS A 40 8.33 0.59 4.90
CA CYS A 40 7.13 1.35 5.19
C CYS A 40 5.89 0.79 4.48
N SER A 41 4.82 0.59 5.22
CA SER A 41 3.45 0.35 4.74
C SER A 41 2.47 0.46 5.89
N MET A 42 1.23 0.88 5.60
CA MET A 42 0.16 1.00 6.58
C MET A 42 -1.14 0.45 6.03
N LEU A 43 -1.90 -0.26 6.88
CA LEU A 43 -3.26 -0.68 6.59
C LEU A 43 -4.24 0.22 7.34
N VAL A 44 -5.24 0.72 6.63
CA VAL A 44 -6.38 1.44 7.17
C VAL A 44 -7.60 0.56 7.02
N GLU A 45 -8.29 0.32 8.13
CA GLU A 45 -9.52 -0.47 8.17
C GLU A 45 -10.67 0.36 8.75
N ARG A 46 -11.83 0.30 8.11
CA ARG A 46 -13.08 0.77 8.68
C ARG A 46 -13.98 -0.43 8.92
N GLU A 47 -14.35 -0.66 10.19
CA GLU A 47 -15.18 -1.79 10.59
C GLU A 47 -16.58 -1.32 11.02
N THR A 48 -17.59 -1.99 10.50
CA THR A 48 -19.00 -1.83 10.88
C THR A 48 -19.65 -3.19 11.03
N GLU A 49 -20.90 -3.23 11.45
CA GLU A 49 -21.72 -4.48 11.48
C GLU A 49 -21.88 -5.13 10.08
N ASN A 50 -21.71 -4.36 9.00
CA ASN A 50 -21.84 -4.83 7.62
C ASN A 50 -20.54 -5.43 7.06
N GLY A 51 -19.42 -5.25 7.74
CA GLY A 51 -18.11 -5.75 7.31
C GLY A 51 -16.98 -4.75 7.50
N ILE A 52 -15.89 -4.98 6.75
CA ILE A 52 -14.68 -4.18 6.85
C ILE A 52 -14.29 -3.64 5.48
N THR A 53 -13.97 -2.34 5.41
CA THR A 53 -13.30 -1.71 4.25
C THR A 53 -11.81 -1.59 4.55
N ARG A 54 -10.94 -2.05 3.63
CA ARG A 54 -9.48 -2.11 3.79
C ARG A 54 -8.75 -1.33 2.72
N VAL A 55 -7.96 -0.36 3.14
CA VAL A 55 -7.09 0.42 2.26
C VAL A 55 -5.63 0.20 2.66
N LEU A 56 -4.81 -0.28 1.72
CA LEU A 56 -3.38 -0.42 1.92
C LEU A 56 -2.67 0.84 1.41
N ILE A 57 -1.82 1.45 2.22
CA ILE A 57 -0.95 2.55 1.82
C ILE A 57 0.43 1.98 1.57
N ASP A 58 0.87 2.06 0.33
CA ASP A 58 2.10 1.51 -0.24
C ASP A 58 2.23 -0.02 -0.17
N THR A 59 2.84 -0.59 -1.20
CA THR A 59 3.19 -2.00 -1.32
C THR A 59 4.70 -2.18 -1.13
N SER A 60 5.15 -2.22 0.11
CA SER A 60 6.57 -2.41 0.36
C SER A 60 7.04 -3.79 -0.14
N PRO A 61 8.34 -3.99 -0.41
CA PRO A 61 8.88 -5.32 -0.73
C PRO A 61 8.63 -6.38 0.35
N ASP A 62 8.24 -5.96 1.56
CA ASP A 62 7.87 -6.85 2.67
C ASP A 62 6.36 -7.15 2.74
N MET A 63 5.55 -6.60 1.81
CA MET A 63 4.08 -6.63 1.85
C MET A 63 3.51 -8.03 2.05
N ARG A 64 4.06 -9.03 1.36
CA ARG A 64 3.59 -10.41 1.52
C ARG A 64 3.64 -10.86 2.98
N MET A 65 4.76 -10.65 3.66
CA MET A 65 4.89 -11.04 5.07
C MET A 65 4.09 -10.13 6.00
N GLN A 66 3.98 -8.85 5.66
CA GLN A 66 3.16 -7.89 6.41
C GLN A 66 1.69 -8.29 6.42
N LEU A 67 1.12 -8.63 5.27
CA LEU A 67 -0.28 -9.04 5.15
C LEU A 67 -0.54 -10.43 5.76
N LEU A 68 0.41 -11.38 5.62
CA LEU A 68 0.30 -12.69 6.26
C LEU A 68 0.26 -12.58 7.78
N ASP A 69 1.14 -11.78 8.37
CA ASP A 69 1.19 -11.57 9.83
C ASP A 69 -0.05 -10.82 10.34
N ALA A 70 -0.62 -9.95 9.53
CA ALA A 70 -1.88 -9.25 9.82
C ALA A 70 -3.14 -10.10 9.56
N GLY A 71 -3.01 -11.29 8.95
CA GLY A 71 -4.14 -12.14 8.59
C GLY A 71 -5.01 -11.57 7.46
N ILE A 72 -4.44 -10.74 6.58
CA ILE A 72 -5.16 -10.04 5.51
C ILE A 72 -4.95 -10.75 4.18
N GLY A 73 -6.06 -11.10 3.53
CA GLY A 73 -6.06 -11.72 2.20
C GLY A 73 -6.85 -10.96 1.14
N THR A 74 -7.55 -9.88 1.53
CA THR A 74 -8.38 -9.05 0.63
C THR A 74 -8.20 -7.58 0.96
N LEU A 75 -8.29 -6.70 -0.06
CA LEU A 75 -8.19 -5.25 0.05
C LEU A 75 -9.26 -4.61 -0.83
N ASP A 76 -9.78 -3.46 -0.44
CA ASP A 76 -10.70 -2.68 -1.29
C ASP A 76 -9.93 -1.71 -2.18
N ALA A 77 -8.75 -1.25 -1.75
CA ALA A 77 -7.89 -0.38 -2.52
C ALA A 77 -6.43 -0.43 -2.07
N VAL A 78 -5.54 0.03 -2.98
CA VAL A 78 -4.18 0.46 -2.67
C VAL A 78 -4.03 1.94 -3.01
N VAL A 79 -3.34 2.69 -2.17
CA VAL A 79 -3.00 4.10 -2.42
C VAL A 79 -1.49 4.26 -2.29
N TYR A 80 -0.84 4.82 -3.30
CA TYR A 80 0.60 5.05 -3.27
C TYR A 80 0.94 6.47 -2.85
N THR A 81 1.97 6.58 -2.01
CA THR A 81 2.53 7.87 -1.60
C THR A 81 3.51 8.40 -2.65
N HIS A 82 4.35 7.55 -3.22
CA HIS A 82 5.34 7.86 -4.25
C HIS A 82 6.00 6.58 -4.80
N ALA A 83 6.84 6.71 -5.82
CA ALA A 83 7.36 5.58 -6.60
C ALA A 83 8.72 5.01 -6.14
N HIS A 84 9.21 5.32 -4.93
CA HIS A 84 10.45 4.70 -4.45
C HIS A 84 10.28 3.19 -4.25
N ALA A 85 11.37 2.46 -4.46
CA ALA A 85 11.38 0.98 -4.49
C ALA A 85 10.82 0.34 -3.21
N ASP A 86 11.11 0.93 -2.06
CA ASP A 86 10.63 0.46 -0.76
C ASP A 86 9.13 0.71 -0.52
N HIS A 87 8.49 1.48 -1.39
CA HIS A 87 7.04 1.74 -1.37
C HIS A 87 6.27 0.97 -2.45
N VAL A 88 6.91 0.55 -3.55
CA VAL A 88 6.17 -0.01 -4.69
C VAL A 88 6.53 -1.44 -5.07
N HIS A 89 7.67 -2.00 -4.64
CA HIS A 89 8.17 -3.28 -5.15
C HIS A 89 7.43 -4.53 -4.66
N GLY A 90 6.47 -4.40 -3.75
CA GLY A 90 5.55 -5.48 -3.40
C GLY A 90 4.32 -5.60 -4.31
N ILE A 91 4.22 -4.76 -5.34
CA ILE A 91 3.06 -4.67 -6.23
C ILE A 91 2.67 -6.02 -6.87
N ASP A 92 3.63 -6.88 -7.19
CA ASP A 92 3.36 -8.18 -7.82
C ASP A 92 2.65 -9.17 -6.87
N ASP A 93 2.86 -9.06 -5.57
CA ASP A 93 2.19 -9.88 -4.56
C ASP A 93 0.69 -9.55 -4.44
N LEU A 94 0.23 -8.40 -4.95
CA LEU A 94 -1.21 -8.06 -5.07
C LEU A 94 -1.97 -9.06 -5.96
N ARG A 95 -1.27 -9.82 -6.82
CA ARG A 95 -1.85 -10.89 -7.61
C ARG A 95 -2.64 -11.87 -6.76
N MET A 96 -2.13 -12.23 -5.58
CA MET A 96 -2.82 -13.18 -4.69
C MET A 96 -4.05 -12.56 -4.01
N VAL A 97 -4.02 -11.26 -3.74
CA VAL A 97 -5.19 -10.50 -3.26
C VAL A 97 -6.29 -10.54 -4.33
N VAL A 98 -5.94 -10.23 -5.59
CA VAL A 98 -6.86 -10.27 -6.73
C VAL A 98 -7.44 -11.67 -6.95
N PHE A 99 -6.61 -12.74 -6.82
CA PHE A 99 -7.09 -14.12 -6.89
C PHE A 99 -8.12 -14.44 -5.80
N ASN A 100 -7.89 -14.00 -4.57
CA ASN A 100 -8.82 -14.22 -3.46
C ASN A 100 -10.14 -13.49 -3.70
N MET A 101 -10.08 -12.26 -4.24
CA MET A 101 -11.24 -11.41 -4.50
C MET A 101 -11.97 -11.75 -5.80
N ARG A 102 -11.28 -12.36 -6.78
CA ARG A 102 -11.76 -12.63 -8.14
C ARG A 102 -12.19 -11.36 -8.89
N GLN A 103 -11.56 -10.25 -8.58
CA GLN A 103 -11.78 -8.96 -9.22
C GLN A 103 -10.47 -8.15 -9.22
N ARG A 104 -10.34 -7.23 -10.18
CA ARG A 104 -9.19 -6.31 -10.22
C ARG A 104 -9.23 -5.39 -9.00
N LEU A 105 -8.04 -5.02 -8.52
CA LEU A 105 -7.90 -4.18 -7.35
C LEU A 105 -7.70 -2.72 -7.77
N PRO A 106 -8.52 -1.77 -7.29
CA PRO A 106 -8.32 -0.35 -7.52
C PRO A 106 -7.03 0.15 -6.88
N VAL A 107 -6.28 0.98 -7.63
CA VAL A 107 -5.01 1.57 -7.20
C VAL A 107 -5.02 3.06 -7.50
N TRP A 108 -4.80 3.92 -6.50
CA TRP A 108 -4.72 5.37 -6.64
C TRP A 108 -3.28 5.85 -6.62
N VAL A 109 -2.93 6.72 -7.57
CA VAL A 109 -1.59 7.27 -7.77
C VAL A 109 -1.65 8.71 -8.26
N ASP A 110 -0.66 9.52 -7.92
CA ASP A 110 -0.45 10.80 -8.60
C ASP A 110 0.15 10.60 -10.01
N ALA A 111 0.22 11.67 -10.78
CA ALA A 111 0.67 11.61 -12.18
C ALA A 111 2.13 11.09 -12.30
N THR A 112 3.02 11.53 -11.43
CA THR A 112 4.44 11.13 -11.45
C THR A 112 4.60 9.65 -11.07
N THR A 113 3.96 9.23 -10.00
CA THR A 113 3.96 7.81 -9.57
C THR A 113 3.33 6.91 -10.62
N LYS A 114 2.27 7.37 -11.31
CA LYS A 114 1.63 6.65 -12.42
C LYS A 114 2.60 6.34 -13.54
N GLU A 115 3.35 7.34 -14.01
CA GLU A 115 4.36 7.16 -15.08
C GLU A 115 5.40 6.10 -14.69
N ASP A 116 5.93 6.21 -13.48
CA ASP A 116 6.90 5.27 -12.93
C ASP A 116 6.35 3.84 -12.80
N LEU A 117 5.12 3.66 -12.31
CA LEU A 117 4.49 2.35 -12.17
C LEU A 117 4.20 1.71 -13.53
N ILE A 118 3.71 2.48 -14.49
CA ILE A 118 3.49 1.96 -15.86
C ILE A 118 4.80 1.54 -16.50
N GLN A 119 5.86 2.32 -16.33
CA GLN A 119 7.16 1.99 -16.89
C GLN A 119 7.75 0.70 -16.29
N ARG A 120 7.63 0.52 -14.98
CA ARG A 120 8.26 -0.62 -14.26
C ARG A 120 7.36 -1.85 -14.19
N PHE A 121 6.05 -1.66 -14.04
CA PHE A 121 5.07 -2.70 -13.71
C PHE A 121 3.85 -2.68 -14.65
N GLY A 122 4.00 -2.19 -15.88
CA GLY A 122 2.90 -2.01 -16.84
C GLY A 122 2.06 -3.27 -17.04
N TYR A 123 2.65 -4.47 -16.93
CA TYR A 123 1.94 -5.75 -17.02
C TYR A 123 0.85 -5.95 -15.95
N ALA A 124 0.96 -5.27 -14.82
CA ALA A 124 -0.05 -5.34 -13.76
C ALA A 124 -1.33 -4.57 -14.12
N PHE A 125 -1.22 -3.57 -14.99
CA PHE A 125 -2.29 -2.64 -15.38
C PHE A 125 -2.84 -2.89 -16.79
N VAL A 126 -1.98 -3.32 -17.71
CA VAL A 126 -2.34 -3.56 -19.11
C VAL A 126 -1.86 -4.95 -19.51
N GLN A 127 -2.72 -5.71 -20.18
CA GLN A 127 -2.33 -7.02 -20.69
C GLN A 127 -1.35 -6.85 -21.84
N PRO A 128 -0.09 -7.37 -21.72
CA PRO A 128 0.84 -7.34 -22.84
C PRO A 128 0.31 -8.16 -24.02
N GLU A 129 0.61 -7.72 -25.23
CA GLU A 129 0.24 -8.44 -26.45
C GLU A 129 0.78 -9.89 -26.42
N GLY A 130 -0.08 -10.85 -26.68
CA GLY A 130 0.26 -12.29 -26.65
C GLY A 130 0.36 -12.90 -25.25
N SER A 131 0.18 -12.13 -24.18
CA SER A 131 0.17 -12.66 -22.80
C SER A 131 -1.15 -13.36 -22.49
N PRO A 132 -1.13 -14.57 -21.88
CA PRO A 132 -2.34 -15.23 -21.39
C PRO A 132 -2.83 -14.64 -20.05
N TYR A 133 -2.04 -13.76 -19.41
CA TYR A 133 -2.34 -13.23 -18.10
C TYR A 133 -3.04 -11.87 -18.20
N PRO A 134 -4.27 -11.75 -17.68
CA PRO A 134 -4.97 -10.46 -17.64
C PRO A 134 -4.30 -9.51 -16.63
N PRO A 135 -4.52 -8.18 -16.77
CA PRO A 135 -4.10 -7.23 -15.75
C PRO A 135 -4.82 -7.49 -14.43
N ILE A 136 -4.14 -7.18 -13.34
CA ILE A 136 -4.64 -7.43 -11.98
C ILE A 136 -5.09 -6.15 -11.27
N LEU A 137 -4.67 -4.98 -11.75
CA LEU A 137 -4.92 -3.69 -11.11
C LEU A 137 -5.72 -2.76 -12.03
N ASP A 138 -6.54 -1.90 -11.41
CA ASP A 138 -7.24 -0.77 -12.05
C ASP A 138 -6.64 0.53 -11.53
N MET A 139 -6.02 1.30 -12.40
CA MET A 139 -5.35 2.54 -12.03
C MET A 139 -6.32 3.73 -12.04
N HIS A 140 -6.28 4.52 -10.98
CA HIS A 140 -7.03 5.75 -10.79
C HIS A 140 -6.09 6.90 -10.47
N ASP A 141 -6.37 8.07 -11.04
CA ASP A 141 -5.59 9.28 -10.77
C ASP A 141 -6.04 9.93 -9.45
N ILE A 142 -5.07 10.47 -8.70
CA ILE A 142 -5.33 11.31 -7.52
C ILE A 142 -5.34 12.76 -7.99
N ASP A 143 -6.53 13.33 -8.10
CA ASP A 143 -6.79 14.73 -8.49
C ASP A 143 -7.59 15.49 -7.40
N GLY A 144 -7.74 14.88 -6.22
CA GLY A 144 -8.46 15.39 -5.07
C GLY A 144 -8.66 14.30 -4.01
N ASP A 145 -9.72 14.43 -3.22
CA ASP A 145 -10.05 13.46 -2.19
C ASP A 145 -10.32 12.06 -2.78
N ILE A 146 -9.76 11.03 -2.15
CA ILE A 146 -9.98 9.64 -2.51
C ILE A 146 -11.05 9.07 -1.60
N THR A 147 -12.12 8.52 -2.13
CA THR A 147 -13.12 7.81 -1.34
C THR A 147 -13.20 6.36 -1.78
N VAL A 148 -12.75 5.46 -0.91
CA VAL A 148 -12.81 4.01 -1.11
C VAL A 148 -14.09 3.48 -0.47
N GLN A 149 -14.92 2.80 -1.26
CA GLN A 149 -16.14 2.14 -0.78
C GLN A 149 -15.87 0.65 -0.56
N GLY A 150 -16.33 0.12 0.56
CA GLY A 150 -16.28 -1.29 0.90
C GLY A 150 -17.38 -1.68 1.88
N ALA A 151 -17.39 -2.92 2.35
CA ALA A 151 -18.42 -3.43 3.24
C ALA A 151 -18.50 -2.68 4.58
N GLY A 152 -17.39 -2.16 5.07
CA GLY A 152 -17.32 -1.33 6.29
C GLY A 152 -17.74 0.13 6.08
N GLY A 153 -18.18 0.51 4.86
CA GLY A 153 -18.49 1.89 4.49
C GLY A 153 -17.29 2.65 3.93
N ALA A 154 -17.48 3.93 3.66
CA ALA A 154 -16.49 4.76 3.00
C ALA A 154 -15.25 5.06 3.87
N VAL A 155 -14.06 4.95 3.30
CA VAL A 155 -12.81 5.51 3.83
C VAL A 155 -12.37 6.64 2.92
N THR A 156 -12.31 7.86 3.44
CA THR A 156 -11.88 9.04 2.69
C THR A 156 -10.47 9.45 3.11
N LEU A 157 -9.60 9.62 2.10
CA LEU A 157 -8.23 10.09 2.25
C LEU A 157 -8.11 11.46 1.57
N HIS A 158 -7.60 12.44 2.30
CA HIS A 158 -7.34 13.79 1.79
C HIS A 158 -5.84 13.94 1.52
N PRO A 159 -5.40 13.92 0.25
CA PRO A 159 -3.99 14.00 -0.09
C PRO A 159 -3.43 15.40 0.16
N PHE A 160 -2.15 15.46 0.52
CA PHE A 160 -1.36 16.67 0.55
C PHE A 160 0.09 16.37 0.18
N GLU A 161 0.74 17.31 -0.48
CA GLU A 161 2.13 17.18 -0.92
C GLU A 161 3.10 17.28 0.26
N VAL A 162 4.14 16.44 0.22
CA VAL A 162 5.25 16.42 1.17
C VAL A 162 6.55 16.44 0.39
N SER A 163 7.41 17.42 0.65
CA SER A 163 8.74 17.45 0.04
C SER A 163 9.58 16.26 0.50
N HIS A 164 10.10 15.49 -0.46
CA HIS A 164 10.86 14.26 -0.22
C HIS A 164 12.15 14.22 -1.02
N GLY A 165 13.06 15.16 -0.74
CA GLY A 165 14.35 15.29 -1.43
C GLY A 165 14.18 15.77 -2.88
N ALA A 166 14.51 14.92 -3.85
CA ALA A 166 14.46 15.25 -5.27
C ALA A 166 13.06 15.01 -5.90
N ILE A 167 12.14 14.41 -5.18
CA ILE A 167 10.77 14.15 -5.60
C ILE A 167 9.80 14.62 -4.53
N ASP A 168 8.54 14.80 -4.90
CA ASP A 168 7.45 14.98 -3.96
C ASP A 168 6.82 13.63 -3.62
N ALA A 169 6.26 13.53 -2.43
CA ALA A 169 5.49 12.39 -1.97
C ALA A 169 4.14 12.86 -1.45
N LEU A 170 3.15 11.98 -1.40
CA LEU A 170 1.86 12.29 -0.81
C LEU A 170 1.80 11.84 0.65
N GLY A 171 1.31 12.73 1.50
CA GLY A 171 0.72 12.40 2.79
C GLY A 171 -0.79 12.32 2.67
N PHE A 172 -1.44 11.65 3.61
CA PHE A 172 -2.91 11.52 3.62
C PHE A 172 -3.46 11.84 5.01
N ARG A 173 -4.38 12.81 5.09
CA ARG A 173 -5.23 12.96 6.25
C ARG A 173 -6.44 12.03 6.08
N ILE A 174 -6.70 11.20 7.09
CA ILE A 174 -7.79 10.21 7.08
C ILE A 174 -8.62 10.41 8.32
N ALA A 175 -9.91 10.62 8.17
CA ALA A 175 -10.83 11.10 9.20
C ALA A 175 -10.50 12.52 9.68
N ASP A 176 -11.17 12.95 10.75
CA ASP A 176 -10.99 14.28 11.34
C ASP A 176 -9.81 14.35 12.35
N LEU A 177 -8.75 13.56 12.10
CA LEU A 177 -7.56 13.49 12.94
C LEU A 177 -6.42 14.31 12.36
#